data_5a7641bb1e2c310a198402c389e35317
#
_entry.id   5a7641bb1e2c310a198402c389e35317
#
_cell.length_a   1.000
_cell.length_b   1.000
_cell.length_c   1.000
_cell.angle_alpha   90.00
_cell.angle_beta   90.00
_cell.angle_gamma   90.00
#
_symmetry.space_group_name_H-M   'P 1'
#
loop_
_entity.id
_entity.type
_entity.pdbx_description
1 polymer ?
#
loop_
_entity_poly.entity_id
_entity_poly.type
_entity_poly.pdbx_seq_one_letter_code
_entity_poly.pdbx_strand_id
1 'polypeptide(L)'
;MNHQKYKNIVDSHVHWGPSITLGMEVTTQMILREQQEAGVTHVIILPFPSTAIMTNDVNVQLLAETRQISHFIPYFYIRENFSPIPEGYYGGKWHWMRGWQDTESNYNVLRDPELPELVAKLEKTGKPIIFEEELDFTVQFVDLFPNLRLIIPHLGMLGGNPLDFLKRFKNKKNIYFDTALGQKSTIHEFVKILGPERVIFGSDIPFGSMENELSKVLAQIGRASCRERVYSGV
;
A
#
# COMPACT_ATOMS: atom_id res chain seq x y z
N MET A 1 8.89 14.92 -18.54
CA MET A 1 9.41 13.68 -19.18
C MET A 1 8.29 13.05 -19.98
N ASN A 2 8.57 12.45 -21.15
CA ASN A 2 7.49 11.90 -21.99
C ASN A 2 7.06 10.53 -21.44
N HIS A 3 6.03 10.48 -20.58
CA HIS A 3 5.50 9.27 -19.94
C HIS A 3 4.66 8.38 -20.88
N GLN A 4 4.43 8.81 -22.12
CA GLN A 4 3.65 8.08 -23.14
C GLN A 4 4.16 6.67 -23.51
N LYS A 5 5.29 6.24 -22.91
CA LYS A 5 5.89 4.94 -23.19
C LYS A 5 5.21 3.78 -22.48
N TYR A 6 4.51 4.03 -21.37
CA TYR A 6 3.89 2.99 -20.55
C TYR A 6 2.37 3.05 -20.72
N LYS A 7 1.76 1.90 -21.07
CA LYS A 7 0.31 1.84 -21.33
C LYS A 7 -0.51 1.84 -20.05
N ASN A 8 -0.01 1.22 -19.00
CA ASN A 8 -0.70 1.11 -17.71
C ASN A 8 0.30 1.44 -16.61
N ILE A 9 0.00 2.47 -15.82
CA ILE A 9 0.74 2.83 -14.62
C ILE A 9 -0.26 2.79 -13.47
N VAL A 10 0.02 1.95 -12.48
CA VAL A 10 -0.83 1.80 -11.28
C VAL A 10 -0.10 2.41 -10.09
N ASP A 11 -0.75 3.35 -9.40
CA ASP A 11 -0.29 3.85 -8.12
C ASP A 11 -0.90 3.01 -7.01
N SER A 12 -0.07 2.38 -6.20
CA SER A 12 -0.51 1.42 -5.18
C SER A 12 -0.88 2.04 -3.84
N HIS A 13 -0.73 3.38 -3.67
CA HIS A 13 -0.90 4.00 -2.37
C HIS A 13 -1.45 5.42 -2.48
N VAL A 14 -2.76 5.56 -2.42
CA VAL A 14 -3.45 6.85 -2.52
C VAL A 14 -4.54 6.95 -1.45
N HIS A 15 -4.44 7.93 -0.57
CA HIS A 15 -5.50 8.21 0.40
C HIS A 15 -6.68 8.93 -0.27
N TRP A 16 -7.89 8.63 0.21
CA TRP A 16 -9.14 9.24 -0.24
C TRP A 16 -10.04 9.60 0.94
N GLY A 17 -10.78 10.69 0.78
CA GLY A 17 -11.79 11.13 1.73
C GLY A 17 -11.23 12.04 2.84
N PRO A 18 -12.00 12.24 3.91
CA PRO A 18 -11.62 13.12 5.01
C PRO A 18 -10.52 12.52 5.88
N SER A 19 -9.67 13.39 6.42
CA SER A 19 -8.73 13.08 7.49
C SER A 19 -8.99 13.99 8.69
N ILE A 20 -9.41 13.41 9.80
CA ILE A 20 -9.64 14.15 11.04
C ILE A 20 -8.31 14.69 11.59
N THR A 21 -7.28 13.87 11.57
CA THR A 21 -5.95 14.22 12.11
C THR A 21 -5.32 15.38 11.35
N LEU A 22 -5.46 15.41 10.01
CA LEU A 22 -4.86 16.45 9.19
C LEU A 22 -5.79 17.66 8.99
N GLY A 23 -7.06 17.58 9.39
CA GLY A 23 -8.06 18.61 9.16
C GLY A 23 -8.29 18.93 7.68
N MET A 24 -8.17 17.91 6.80
CA MET A 24 -8.30 18.04 5.36
C MET A 24 -9.07 16.89 4.74
N GLU A 25 -9.40 17.03 3.45
CA GLU A 25 -10.02 15.98 2.66
C GLU A 25 -9.29 15.82 1.32
N VAL A 26 -9.02 14.58 0.92
CA VAL A 26 -8.53 14.24 -0.42
C VAL A 26 -9.73 13.84 -1.28
N THR A 27 -10.10 14.74 -2.18
CA THR A 27 -11.27 14.53 -3.06
C THR A 27 -10.92 13.70 -4.29
N THR A 28 -11.93 13.08 -4.88
CA THR A 28 -11.83 12.42 -6.19
C THR A 28 -11.23 13.32 -7.26
N GLN A 29 -11.61 14.61 -7.30
CA GLN A 29 -11.08 15.56 -8.28
C GLN A 29 -9.60 15.84 -8.10
N MET A 30 -9.10 15.87 -6.86
CA MET A 30 -7.66 16.01 -6.59
C MET A 30 -6.89 14.81 -7.17
N ILE A 31 -7.37 13.59 -6.92
CA ILE A 31 -6.74 12.36 -7.43
C ILE A 31 -6.76 12.34 -8.96
N LEU A 32 -7.89 12.66 -9.58
CA LEU A 32 -8.00 12.68 -11.05
C LEU A 32 -7.05 13.70 -11.70
N ARG A 33 -6.84 14.86 -11.07
CA ARG A 33 -5.87 15.85 -11.53
C ARG A 33 -4.45 15.29 -11.45
N GLU A 34 -4.04 14.76 -10.31
CA GLU A 34 -2.72 14.14 -10.12
C GLU A 34 -2.47 13.01 -11.14
N GLN A 35 -3.48 12.16 -11.38
CA GLN A 35 -3.41 11.11 -12.42
C GLN A 35 -3.16 11.69 -13.81
N GLN A 36 -3.91 12.73 -14.17
CA GLN A 36 -3.77 13.38 -15.47
C GLN A 36 -2.38 14.02 -15.64
N GLU A 37 -1.89 14.73 -14.63
CA GLU A 37 -0.59 15.40 -14.65
C GLU A 37 0.57 14.41 -14.71
N ALA A 38 0.50 13.31 -13.94
CA ALA A 38 1.53 12.27 -13.87
C ALA A 38 1.42 11.19 -14.97
N GLY A 39 0.29 11.08 -15.67
CA GLY A 39 0.03 10.00 -16.61
C GLY A 39 -0.24 8.65 -15.93
N VAL A 40 -0.68 8.65 -14.67
CA VAL A 40 -1.07 7.47 -13.92
C VAL A 40 -2.45 7.01 -14.38
N THR A 41 -2.60 5.72 -14.72
CA THR A 41 -3.85 5.21 -15.32
C THR A 41 -4.80 4.59 -14.31
N HIS A 42 -4.29 4.00 -13.23
CA HIS A 42 -5.09 3.36 -12.17
C HIS A 42 -4.52 3.71 -10.81
N VAL A 43 -5.36 3.74 -9.80
CA VAL A 43 -4.95 3.99 -8.41
C VAL A 43 -5.60 2.98 -7.46
N ILE A 44 -4.81 2.47 -6.53
CA ILE A 44 -5.34 1.81 -5.35
C ILE A 44 -5.65 2.90 -4.33
N ILE A 45 -6.93 3.01 -3.96
CA ILE A 45 -7.39 4.03 -3.02
C ILE A 45 -7.85 3.42 -1.70
N LEU A 46 -7.53 4.10 -0.63
CA LEU A 46 -7.82 3.69 0.74
C LEU A 46 -8.17 4.89 1.63
N PRO A 47 -9.00 4.70 2.67
CA PRO A 47 -9.33 5.76 3.61
C PRO A 47 -8.15 6.15 4.49
N PHE A 48 -8.22 7.35 5.08
CA PHE A 48 -7.31 7.73 6.16
C PHE A 48 -7.58 6.93 7.44
N PRO A 49 -6.52 6.57 8.20
CA PRO A 49 -6.61 5.74 9.40
C PRO A 49 -7.62 6.27 10.43
N SER A 50 -7.48 7.52 10.84
CA SER A 50 -8.29 8.11 11.91
C SER A 50 -9.79 8.10 11.60
N THR A 51 -10.16 8.38 10.36
CA THR A 51 -11.56 8.42 9.94
C THR A 51 -12.14 7.01 9.81
N ALA A 52 -11.37 6.07 9.27
CA ALA A 52 -11.82 4.69 9.10
C ALA A 52 -11.95 3.93 10.43
N ILE A 53 -11.15 4.28 11.45
CA ILE A 53 -11.27 3.70 12.80
C ILE A 53 -12.54 4.20 13.50
N MET A 54 -12.82 5.50 13.43
CA MET A 54 -13.96 6.10 14.14
C MET A 54 -15.31 5.68 13.55
N THR A 55 -15.41 5.57 12.22
CA THR A 55 -16.63 5.17 11.52
C THR A 55 -16.32 4.32 10.30
N ASN A 56 -17.10 3.26 10.08
CA ASN A 56 -16.99 2.47 8.87
C ASN A 56 -17.58 3.15 7.62
N ASP A 57 -18.19 4.31 7.78
CA ASP A 57 -18.89 5.00 6.69
C ASP A 57 -17.96 5.39 5.56
N VAL A 58 -16.70 5.74 5.89
CA VAL A 58 -15.69 6.10 4.88
C VAL A 58 -15.34 4.92 3.99
N ASN A 59 -15.22 3.71 4.53
CA ASN A 59 -15.07 2.50 3.70
C ASN A 59 -16.24 2.36 2.73
N VAL A 60 -17.48 2.49 3.22
CA VAL A 60 -18.70 2.37 2.42
C VAL A 60 -18.76 3.46 1.33
N GLN A 61 -18.44 4.70 1.67
CA GLN A 61 -18.41 5.83 0.73
C GLN A 61 -17.34 5.62 -0.35
N LEU A 62 -16.14 5.18 0.04
CA LEU A 62 -15.06 4.86 -0.91
C LEU A 62 -15.50 3.79 -1.91
N LEU A 63 -16.16 2.71 -1.45
CA LEU A 63 -16.67 1.68 -2.35
C LEU A 63 -17.77 2.22 -3.28
N ALA A 64 -18.62 3.12 -2.80
CA ALA A 64 -19.66 3.75 -3.63
C ALA A 64 -19.03 4.66 -4.72
N GLU A 65 -18.00 5.42 -4.36
CA GLU A 65 -17.27 6.29 -5.28
C GLU A 65 -16.58 5.50 -6.39
N THR A 66 -15.90 4.40 -6.05
CA THR A 66 -15.21 3.56 -7.04
C THR A 66 -16.11 2.91 -8.07
N ARG A 67 -17.39 2.72 -7.76
CA ARG A 67 -18.37 2.21 -8.76
C ARG A 67 -18.59 3.16 -9.91
N GLN A 68 -18.31 4.44 -9.72
CA GLN A 68 -18.44 5.48 -10.73
C GLN A 68 -17.16 5.68 -11.55
N ILE A 69 -16.02 5.15 -11.07
CA ILE A 69 -14.70 5.41 -11.64
C ILE A 69 -13.94 4.08 -11.75
N SER A 70 -14.01 3.45 -12.91
CA SER A 70 -13.52 2.08 -13.14
C SER A 70 -12.01 1.87 -12.95
N HIS A 71 -11.21 2.94 -12.94
CA HIS A 71 -9.78 2.88 -12.72
C HIS A 71 -9.36 3.17 -11.27
N PHE A 72 -10.33 3.33 -10.37
CA PHE A 72 -10.11 3.35 -8.93
C PHE A 72 -10.29 1.94 -8.36
N ILE A 73 -9.28 1.45 -7.64
CA ILE A 73 -9.23 0.10 -7.07
C ILE A 73 -9.35 0.24 -5.55
N PRO A 74 -10.54 -0.05 -4.95
CA PRO A 74 -10.75 0.17 -3.54
C PRO A 74 -10.05 -0.88 -2.68
N TYR A 75 -9.34 -0.41 -1.65
CA TYR A 75 -8.86 -1.21 -0.54
C TYR A 75 -9.64 -0.87 0.73
N PHE A 76 -10.02 -1.91 1.46
CA PHE A 76 -10.76 -1.80 2.71
C PHE A 76 -9.81 -1.46 3.85
N TYR A 77 -10.09 -0.40 4.60
CA TYR A 77 -9.37 -0.17 5.84
C TYR A 77 -9.79 -1.22 6.87
N ILE A 78 -8.87 -2.10 7.24
CA ILE A 78 -9.12 -3.19 8.17
C ILE A 78 -9.35 -2.60 9.56
N ARG A 79 -10.52 -2.92 10.12
CA ARG A 79 -10.94 -2.38 11.41
C ARG A 79 -10.37 -3.21 12.55
N GLU A 80 -10.26 -2.58 13.71
CA GLU A 80 -9.72 -3.18 14.93
C GLU A 80 -10.46 -4.42 15.45
N ASN A 81 -11.67 -4.67 14.96
CA ASN A 81 -12.48 -5.85 15.26
C ASN A 81 -12.26 -6.99 14.27
N PHE A 82 -11.26 -6.90 13.40
CA PHE A 82 -10.92 -7.89 12.37
C PHE A 82 -12.09 -8.41 11.54
N SER A 83 -13.13 -7.57 11.38
CA SER A 83 -14.25 -7.92 10.50
C SER A 83 -13.75 -8.24 9.10
N PRO A 84 -14.33 -9.27 8.43
CA PRO A 84 -13.92 -9.65 7.09
C PRO A 84 -14.03 -8.51 6.10
N ILE A 85 -13.09 -8.47 5.13
CA ILE A 85 -13.16 -7.52 4.02
C ILE A 85 -14.39 -7.84 3.17
N PRO A 86 -15.33 -6.90 3.01
CA PRO A 86 -16.54 -7.12 2.21
C PRO A 86 -16.24 -7.37 0.74
N GLU A 87 -17.24 -7.83 0.00
CA GLU A 87 -17.18 -7.94 -1.45
C GLU A 87 -17.06 -6.54 -2.10
N GLY A 88 -16.37 -6.48 -3.23
CA GLY A 88 -16.13 -5.24 -3.96
C GLY A 88 -14.79 -4.58 -3.67
N TYR A 89 -14.09 -4.97 -2.60
CA TYR A 89 -12.71 -4.52 -2.34
C TYR A 89 -11.70 -5.53 -2.88
N TYR A 90 -10.57 -5.04 -3.38
CA TYR A 90 -9.50 -5.84 -3.98
C TYR A 90 -8.35 -6.17 -3.02
N GLY A 91 -8.30 -5.51 -1.87
CA GLY A 91 -7.32 -5.72 -0.82
C GLY A 91 -7.70 -4.98 0.46
N GLY A 92 -6.77 -4.93 1.40
CA GLY A 92 -6.94 -4.22 2.66
C GLY A 92 -5.79 -3.28 3.01
N LYS A 93 -6.05 -2.28 3.85
CA LYS A 93 -5.05 -1.48 4.55
C LYS A 93 -5.06 -1.87 6.00
N TRP A 94 -3.91 -2.28 6.50
CA TRP A 94 -3.59 -2.48 7.90
C TRP A 94 -2.61 -1.39 8.33
N HIS A 95 -2.94 -0.65 9.39
CA HIS A 95 -2.13 0.46 9.83
C HIS A 95 -2.11 0.51 11.35
N TRP A 96 -0.98 0.24 11.96
CA TRP A 96 -0.72 0.33 13.42
C TRP A 96 -1.88 -0.17 14.27
N MET A 97 -2.30 -1.41 14.07
CA MET A 97 -3.53 -1.98 14.58
C MET A 97 -3.61 -1.92 16.11
N ARG A 98 -4.54 -1.15 16.65
CA ARG A 98 -4.69 -0.91 18.09
C ARG A 98 -3.40 -0.42 18.74
N GLY A 99 -2.52 0.21 17.96
CA GLY A 99 -1.25 0.76 18.42
C GLY A 99 -1.44 1.97 19.32
N TRP A 100 -0.42 2.29 20.07
CA TRP A 100 -0.34 3.50 20.87
C TRP A 100 0.23 4.63 20.00
N GLN A 101 -0.60 5.36 19.28
CA GLN A 101 -0.23 6.28 18.21
C GLN A 101 0.26 5.54 16.93
N ASP A 102 0.48 6.32 15.85
CA ASP A 102 0.93 5.79 14.55
C ASP A 102 2.44 5.44 14.53
N THR A 103 3.01 4.95 15.63
CA THR A 103 4.44 4.71 15.76
C THR A 103 4.81 3.53 16.64
N GLU A 104 3.85 2.91 17.32
CA GLU A 104 4.09 1.76 18.20
C GLU A 104 3.11 0.64 17.90
N SER A 105 3.64 -0.54 17.61
CA SER A 105 2.85 -1.74 17.36
C SER A 105 2.28 -2.32 18.66
N ASN A 106 1.02 -2.74 18.64
CA ASN A 106 0.41 -3.45 19.74
C ASN A 106 0.54 -4.96 19.58
N TYR A 107 1.57 -5.56 20.19
CA TYR A 107 1.86 -6.99 20.07
C TYR A 107 0.77 -7.92 20.61
N ASN A 108 -0.17 -7.43 21.42
CA ASN A 108 -1.32 -8.22 21.87
C ASN A 108 -2.26 -8.59 20.71
N VAL A 109 -2.26 -7.82 19.64
CA VAL A 109 -3.00 -8.08 18.41
C VAL A 109 -2.64 -9.43 17.81
N LEU A 110 -1.37 -9.86 17.89
CA LEU A 110 -0.91 -11.15 17.36
C LEU A 110 -1.52 -12.36 18.08
N ARG A 111 -2.17 -12.16 19.25
CA ARG A 111 -2.85 -13.16 20.05
C ARG A 111 -4.36 -13.04 19.99
N ASP A 112 -4.88 -12.11 19.20
CA ASP A 112 -6.33 -11.92 19.08
C ASP A 112 -6.98 -13.14 18.41
N PRO A 113 -8.02 -13.73 19.02
CA PRO A 113 -8.66 -14.95 18.51
C PRO A 113 -9.37 -14.75 17.16
N GLU A 114 -9.70 -13.53 16.77
CA GLU A 114 -10.38 -13.23 15.50
C GLU A 114 -9.38 -13.02 14.34
N LEU A 115 -8.11 -12.73 14.65
CA LEU A 115 -7.08 -12.47 13.64
C LEU A 115 -6.86 -13.66 12.68
N PRO A 116 -6.75 -14.92 13.15
CA PRO A 116 -6.56 -16.07 12.24
C PRO A 116 -7.68 -16.25 11.23
N GLU A 117 -8.94 -15.94 11.61
CA GLU A 117 -10.08 -16.05 10.71
C GLU A 117 -10.02 -15.01 9.59
N LEU A 118 -9.69 -13.76 9.91
CA LEU A 118 -9.45 -12.71 8.91
C LEU A 118 -8.37 -13.14 7.93
N VAL A 119 -7.20 -13.59 8.45
CA VAL A 119 -6.06 -13.99 7.62
C VAL A 119 -6.42 -15.17 6.72
N ALA A 120 -7.08 -16.19 7.23
CA ALA A 120 -7.51 -17.35 6.42
C ALA A 120 -8.44 -16.94 5.26
N LYS A 121 -9.32 -15.95 5.47
CA LYS A 121 -10.17 -15.40 4.40
C LYS A 121 -9.37 -14.63 3.36
N LEU A 122 -8.36 -13.86 3.78
CA LEU A 122 -7.46 -13.13 2.89
C LEU A 122 -6.61 -14.09 2.04
N GLU A 123 -6.02 -15.11 2.64
CA GLU A 123 -5.26 -16.14 1.92
C GLU A 123 -6.13 -16.88 0.91
N LYS A 124 -7.35 -17.29 1.31
CA LYS A 124 -8.30 -17.98 0.42
C LYS A 124 -8.70 -17.14 -0.79
N THR A 125 -8.85 -15.83 -0.62
CA THR A 125 -9.23 -14.92 -1.71
C THR A 125 -8.05 -14.37 -2.49
N GLY A 126 -6.83 -14.56 -1.99
CA GLY A 126 -5.60 -14.00 -2.56
C GLY A 126 -5.50 -12.48 -2.48
N LYS A 127 -6.37 -11.84 -1.68
CA LYS A 127 -6.36 -10.38 -1.51
C LYS A 127 -5.12 -9.95 -0.73
N PRO A 128 -4.28 -9.03 -1.28
CA PRO A 128 -3.14 -8.50 -0.55
C PRO A 128 -3.59 -7.47 0.50
N ILE A 129 -2.72 -7.22 1.47
CA ILE A 129 -2.89 -6.10 2.39
C ILE A 129 -1.67 -5.16 2.34
N ILE A 130 -1.91 -3.86 2.32
CA ILE A 130 -0.91 -2.84 2.60
C ILE A 130 -0.74 -2.84 4.12
N PHE A 131 0.44 -3.25 4.58
CA PHE A 131 0.70 -3.59 5.97
C PHE A 131 1.76 -2.66 6.55
N GLU A 132 1.37 -1.86 7.52
CA GLU A 132 2.21 -0.83 8.12
C GLU A 132 2.30 -1.01 9.63
N GLU A 133 3.46 -1.46 10.07
CA GLU A 133 3.82 -1.77 11.46
C GLU A 133 5.34 -1.73 11.63
N GLU A 134 5.84 -1.79 12.86
CA GLU A 134 7.26 -1.93 13.15
C GLU A 134 7.86 -3.21 12.53
N LEU A 135 9.18 -3.19 12.29
CA LEU A 135 9.89 -4.33 11.73
C LEU A 135 9.70 -5.61 12.55
N ASP A 136 9.88 -5.55 13.85
CA ASP A 136 9.80 -6.73 14.72
C ASP A 136 8.37 -7.28 14.81
N PHE A 137 7.37 -6.41 14.84
CA PHE A 137 5.97 -6.81 14.72
C PHE A 137 5.70 -7.49 13.37
N THR A 138 6.15 -6.87 12.29
CA THR A 138 5.99 -7.41 10.93
C THR A 138 6.64 -8.79 10.79
N VAL A 139 7.80 -8.98 11.40
CA VAL A 139 8.49 -10.28 11.44
C VAL A 139 7.62 -11.33 12.12
N GLN A 140 7.13 -11.05 13.34
CA GLN A 140 6.29 -11.99 14.08
C GLN A 140 4.98 -12.29 13.34
N PHE A 141 4.37 -11.27 12.74
CA PHE A 141 3.15 -11.43 11.94
C PHE A 141 3.38 -12.36 10.72
N VAL A 142 4.47 -12.15 9.97
CA VAL A 142 4.83 -12.98 8.80
C VAL A 142 5.22 -14.39 9.20
N ASP A 143 5.80 -14.59 10.38
CA ASP A 143 6.16 -15.93 10.87
C ASP A 143 4.89 -16.70 11.32
N LEU A 144 3.86 -16.01 11.84
CA LEU A 144 2.55 -16.59 12.15
C LEU A 144 1.71 -16.87 10.88
N PHE A 145 1.81 -16.01 9.87
CA PHE A 145 0.98 -16.06 8.65
C PHE A 145 1.85 -16.03 7.38
N PRO A 146 2.64 -17.09 7.12
CA PRO A 146 3.70 -17.08 6.11
C PRO A 146 3.19 -17.04 4.66
N ASN A 147 1.92 -17.30 4.40
CA ASN A 147 1.35 -17.35 3.05
C ASN A 147 0.61 -16.06 2.67
N LEU A 148 0.31 -15.19 3.64
CA LEU A 148 -0.41 -13.96 3.37
C LEU A 148 0.43 -13.03 2.49
N ARG A 149 -0.20 -12.42 1.49
CA ARG A 149 0.44 -11.46 0.60
C ARG A 149 0.44 -10.07 1.24
N LEU A 150 1.64 -9.53 1.51
CA LEU A 150 1.81 -8.21 2.10
C LEU A 150 2.47 -7.23 1.12
N ILE A 151 2.02 -5.99 1.17
CA ILE A 151 2.67 -4.83 0.58
C ILE A 151 3.13 -3.97 1.76
N ILE A 152 4.44 -3.88 1.99
CA ILE A 152 5.01 -3.01 3.03
C ILE A 152 5.18 -1.62 2.42
N PRO A 153 4.46 -0.59 2.93
CA PRO A 153 4.51 0.74 2.37
C PRO A 153 5.84 1.44 2.72
N HIS A 154 6.19 2.47 1.94
CA HIS A 154 7.33 3.34 2.17
C HIS A 154 8.67 2.58 2.29
N LEU A 155 8.79 1.39 1.65
CA LEU A 155 9.94 0.49 1.81
C LEU A 155 10.18 0.10 3.29
N GLY A 156 9.18 0.24 4.17
CA GLY A 156 9.26 0.00 5.62
C GLY A 156 9.76 1.20 6.44
N MET A 157 9.92 2.38 5.85
CA MET A 157 10.55 3.55 6.47
C MET A 157 9.85 4.01 7.76
N LEU A 158 8.52 3.91 7.84
CA LEU A 158 7.78 4.34 9.03
C LEU A 158 7.86 3.32 10.16
N GLY A 159 8.09 2.03 9.83
CA GLY A 159 8.25 0.95 10.83
C GLY A 159 9.70 0.65 11.23
N GLY A 160 10.69 1.40 10.67
CA GLY A 160 12.11 1.21 10.98
C GLY A 160 13.04 1.58 9.85
N ASN A 161 14.23 0.97 9.83
CA ASN A 161 15.17 1.19 8.73
C ASN A 161 14.78 0.35 7.50
N PRO A 162 14.59 0.94 6.32
CA PRO A 162 14.26 0.23 5.09
C PRO A 162 15.20 -0.92 4.75
N LEU A 163 16.51 -0.76 4.96
CA LEU A 163 17.49 -1.80 4.65
C LEU A 163 17.39 -3.02 5.57
N ASP A 164 16.89 -2.85 6.80
CA ASP A 164 16.63 -3.97 7.70
C ASP A 164 15.37 -4.76 7.25
N PHE A 165 14.31 -4.07 6.80
CA PHE A 165 13.17 -4.69 6.12
C PHE A 165 13.62 -5.47 4.88
N LEU A 166 14.42 -4.85 4.02
CA LEU A 166 14.97 -5.50 2.83
C LEU A 166 15.74 -6.78 3.20
N LYS A 167 16.66 -6.70 4.15
CA LYS A 167 17.47 -7.81 4.62
C LYS A 167 16.60 -8.95 5.14
N ARG A 168 15.57 -8.61 5.95
CA ARG A 168 14.69 -9.60 6.60
C ARG A 168 13.79 -10.32 5.60
N PHE A 169 13.24 -9.59 4.62
CA PHE A 169 12.21 -10.12 3.74
C PHE A 169 12.66 -10.42 2.31
N LYS A 170 13.95 -10.29 1.97
CA LYS A 170 14.46 -10.54 0.60
C LYS A 170 14.10 -11.92 0.06
N ASN A 171 14.02 -12.94 0.89
CA ASN A 171 13.71 -14.33 0.50
C ASN A 171 12.20 -14.69 0.59
N LYS A 172 11.34 -13.78 1.06
CA LYS A 172 9.89 -14.01 1.20
C LYS A 172 9.17 -13.51 -0.07
N LYS A 173 8.80 -14.42 -0.97
CA LYS A 173 8.26 -14.09 -2.31
C LYS A 173 6.88 -13.43 -2.29
N ASN A 174 6.13 -13.57 -1.21
CA ASN A 174 4.81 -12.98 -0.99
C ASN A 174 4.85 -11.61 -0.31
N ILE A 175 6.04 -11.06 -0.07
CA ILE A 175 6.24 -9.72 0.50
C ILE A 175 6.69 -8.78 -0.60
N TYR A 176 5.93 -7.72 -0.81
CA TYR A 176 6.14 -6.65 -1.76
C TYR A 176 6.43 -5.35 -1.00
N PHE A 177 6.97 -4.36 -1.68
CA PHE A 177 7.26 -3.06 -1.10
C PHE A 177 6.79 -1.95 -2.03
N ASP A 178 6.06 -0.96 -1.51
CA ASP A 178 5.80 0.24 -2.30
C ASP A 178 6.90 1.29 -2.10
N THR A 179 7.02 2.17 -3.07
CA THR A 179 8.09 3.17 -3.16
C THR A 179 7.71 4.53 -2.62
N ALA A 180 6.48 4.69 -2.11
CA ALA A 180 5.98 5.97 -1.65
C ALA A 180 6.95 6.66 -0.69
N LEU A 181 7.22 7.93 -0.92
CA LEU A 181 8.14 8.77 -0.15
C LEU A 181 9.60 8.25 -0.07
N GLY A 182 9.90 7.12 -0.71
CA GLY A 182 11.22 6.50 -0.69
C GLY A 182 12.30 7.34 -1.38
N GLN A 183 13.53 7.28 -0.88
CA GLN A 183 14.68 7.90 -1.54
C GLN A 183 15.10 7.09 -2.78
N LYS A 184 15.56 7.77 -3.83
CA LYS A 184 16.00 7.13 -5.08
C LYS A 184 17.05 6.03 -4.86
N SER A 185 18.01 6.26 -3.96
CA SER A 185 19.06 5.28 -3.62
C SER A 185 18.47 4.02 -2.95
N THR A 186 17.51 4.20 -2.05
CA THR A 186 16.84 3.09 -1.36
C THR A 186 16.00 2.27 -2.34
N ILE A 187 15.21 2.93 -3.19
CA ILE A 187 14.44 2.26 -4.27
C ILE A 187 15.39 1.42 -5.16
N HIS A 188 16.55 1.99 -5.51
CA HIS A 188 17.56 1.27 -6.31
C HIS A 188 18.03 -0.02 -5.62
N GLU A 189 18.37 0.02 -4.34
CA GLU A 189 18.82 -1.18 -3.60
C GLU A 189 17.71 -2.23 -3.50
N PHE A 190 16.44 -1.82 -3.30
CA PHE A 190 15.32 -2.75 -3.29
C PHE A 190 15.12 -3.43 -4.66
N VAL A 191 15.10 -2.67 -5.75
CA VAL A 191 14.98 -3.22 -7.11
C VAL A 191 16.13 -4.16 -7.45
N LYS A 192 17.35 -3.81 -7.07
CA LYS A 192 18.55 -4.61 -7.30
C LYS A 192 18.51 -5.97 -6.59
N ILE A 193 18.01 -6.00 -5.36
CA ILE A 193 18.02 -7.20 -4.50
C ILE A 193 16.75 -8.05 -4.68
N LEU A 194 15.59 -7.41 -4.81
CA LEU A 194 14.29 -8.11 -4.87
C LEU A 194 13.84 -8.42 -6.29
N GLY A 195 14.36 -7.69 -7.28
CA GLY A 195 13.76 -7.62 -8.62
C GLY A 195 12.63 -6.60 -8.71
N PRO A 196 12.36 -6.09 -9.92
CA PRO A 196 11.32 -5.08 -10.13
C PRO A 196 9.90 -5.59 -9.83
N GLU A 197 9.66 -6.90 -9.90
CA GLU A 197 8.37 -7.54 -9.68
C GLU A 197 7.89 -7.48 -8.22
N ARG A 198 8.76 -7.12 -7.29
CA ARG A 198 8.44 -7.02 -5.85
C ARG A 198 8.52 -5.58 -5.32
N VAL A 199 8.82 -4.61 -6.17
CA VAL A 199 8.89 -3.20 -5.85
C VAL A 199 7.86 -2.45 -6.67
N ILE A 200 6.82 -1.95 -6.02
CA ILE A 200 5.64 -1.36 -6.65
C ILE A 200 5.67 0.16 -6.48
N PHE A 201 5.18 0.87 -7.49
CA PHE A 201 5.03 2.31 -7.43
C PHE A 201 3.89 2.69 -6.48
N GLY A 202 4.13 3.60 -5.55
CA GLY A 202 3.16 4.27 -4.71
C GLY A 202 3.51 5.75 -4.53
N SER A 203 2.51 6.63 -4.43
CA SER A 203 2.72 8.06 -4.22
C SER A 203 2.46 8.54 -2.81
N ASP A 204 1.56 7.87 -2.09
CA ASP A 204 1.08 8.29 -0.76
C ASP A 204 0.45 9.69 -0.75
N ILE A 205 -0.37 10.00 -1.75
CA ILE A 205 -1.14 11.25 -1.73
C ILE A 205 -1.97 11.33 -0.44
N PRO A 206 -1.94 12.46 0.27
CA PRO A 206 -1.43 13.78 -0.09
C PRO A 206 0.00 14.08 0.39
N PHE A 207 0.69 13.13 0.99
CA PHE A 207 2.04 13.33 1.55
C PHE A 207 3.12 13.39 0.46
N GLY A 208 2.91 12.70 -0.67
CA GLY A 208 3.68 12.81 -1.91
C GLY A 208 2.83 13.28 -3.08
N SER A 209 3.42 13.41 -4.27
CA SER A 209 2.71 13.63 -5.52
C SER A 209 3.01 12.53 -6.52
N MET A 210 2.03 12.16 -7.36
CA MET A 210 2.19 11.08 -8.33
C MET A 210 3.36 11.35 -9.29
N GLU A 211 3.50 12.59 -9.78
CA GLU A 211 4.57 12.96 -10.71
C GLU A 211 5.96 12.80 -10.10
N ASN A 212 6.18 13.34 -8.90
CA ASN A 212 7.48 13.27 -8.24
C ASN A 212 7.85 11.83 -7.87
N GLU A 213 6.92 11.07 -7.26
CA GLU A 213 7.18 9.70 -6.85
C GLU A 213 7.41 8.79 -8.05
N LEU A 214 6.60 8.91 -9.12
CA LEU A 214 6.77 8.17 -10.36
C LEU A 214 8.12 8.47 -11.02
N SER A 215 8.56 9.74 -11.01
CA SER A 215 9.85 10.14 -11.57
C SER A 215 11.02 9.40 -10.92
N LYS A 216 10.96 9.15 -9.62
CA LYS A 216 11.99 8.40 -8.89
C LYS A 216 12.07 6.96 -9.36
N VAL A 217 10.92 6.30 -9.54
CA VAL A 217 10.83 4.90 -10.00
C VAL A 217 11.32 4.77 -11.44
N LEU A 218 10.85 5.65 -12.34
CA LEU A 218 11.25 5.64 -13.76
C LEU A 218 12.76 5.88 -13.94
N ALA A 219 13.38 6.69 -13.08
CA ALA A 219 14.82 6.91 -13.09
C ALA A 219 15.61 5.62 -12.75
N GLN A 220 15.03 4.69 -11.99
CA GLN A 220 15.66 3.39 -11.67
C GLN A 220 15.44 2.37 -12.78
N ILE A 221 14.23 2.30 -13.35
CA ILE A 221 13.90 1.38 -14.46
C ILE A 221 14.76 1.69 -15.69
N GLY A 222 15.05 2.97 -15.97
CA GLY A 222 15.90 3.37 -17.09
C GLY A 222 17.37 2.92 -16.97
N ARG A 223 17.82 2.58 -15.77
CA ARG A 223 19.17 2.06 -15.48
C ARG A 223 19.26 0.54 -15.44
N ALA A 224 18.17 -0.12 -15.01
CA ALA A 224 18.07 -1.56 -15.10
C ALA A 224 17.51 -1.93 -16.48
N SER A 225 18.13 -2.89 -17.18
CA SER A 225 17.70 -3.41 -18.49
C SER A 225 16.33 -4.12 -18.48
N CYS A 226 15.44 -3.73 -17.60
CA CYS A 226 14.13 -4.31 -17.33
C CYS A 226 12.99 -3.48 -17.94
N ARG A 227 13.13 -3.03 -19.18
CA ARG A 227 12.15 -2.18 -19.86
C ARG A 227 10.79 -2.84 -20.17
N GLU A 228 10.63 -4.13 -19.98
CA GLU A 228 9.43 -4.85 -20.49
C GLU A 228 8.62 -5.64 -19.46
N ARG A 229 9.04 -5.76 -18.20
CA ARG A 229 8.40 -6.70 -17.25
C ARG A 229 7.64 -6.10 -16.07
N VAL A 230 7.60 -4.80 -15.90
CA VAL A 230 7.04 -4.18 -14.68
C VAL A 230 5.50 -4.18 -14.66
N TYR A 231 4.83 -4.51 -15.76
CA TYR A 231 3.39 -4.30 -15.91
C TYR A 231 2.60 -5.44 -16.57
N SER A 232 3.10 -6.66 -16.58
CA SER A 232 2.36 -7.78 -17.19
C SER A 232 1.76 -8.79 -16.20
N GLY A 233 1.54 -8.40 -14.96
CA GLY A 233 1.09 -9.31 -13.90
C GLY A 233 0.12 -8.70 -12.89
N VAL A 234 -1.03 -8.23 -13.35
CA VAL A 234 -2.25 -8.09 -12.52
C VAL A 234 -3.40 -8.73 -13.26
#